data_aaae175b62676dc63d9055333b59a3db
#
_entry.id   aaae175b62676dc63d9055333b59a3db
#
_cell.length_a   1.000
_cell.length_b   1.000
_cell.length_c   1.000
_cell.angle_alpha   90.00
_cell.angle_beta   90.00
_cell.angle_gamma   90.00
#
_symmetry.space_group_name_H-M   'P 1'
#
loop_
_entity.id
_entity.type
_entity.pdbx_description
1 polymer ?
#
loop_
_entity_poly.entity_id
_entity_poly.type
_entity_poly.pdbx_seq_one_letter_code
_entity_poly.pdbx_strand_id
1 'polypeptide(L)'
;MTLKIYRNWAHLVFCLVVMQVSFGQDFDLVIRGARVVDPETMLDQVRNIGINGKEISIITPDDITGTEVIDASGLIAAPGFIDLHAHGQDVYSEKVSIFDGRTTQMDLEGGALPVSDYYSAKQGISLANYGVSVGHAAARLALMDGVDAQGSPMMTHALEKAASTGNQWSVKLATDEQLDEIDDLVRNAIDQGGVGIGVMVGYYPGARSEGIARMARIAAEKGSFLTTHPRYLSNIAPSGLLGQEEFIALSLAYDIPLLLHHVPTNALSDTQAALDMIDAANDNGATILGEAFPYVKGSSFIGAEILSPGWQERTGMDYSDLVWVETGETLTEATFNKYRKERPDGFFVMEHIREKDMLAALLHPDIIIASDGMPLVDADGNSLPFDAPFGAGLGHPRS
;
A
#
# COMPACT_ATOMS: atom_id res chain seq x y z
N MET A 1 -49.43 -68.74 60.02
CA MET A 1 -48.37 -68.07 60.80
C MET A 1 -47.24 -67.74 59.85
N THR A 2 -47.26 -66.46 59.30
CA THR A 2 -46.40 -66.06 58.20
C THR A 2 -45.57 -64.90 58.67
N LEU A 3 -44.27 -65.11 58.80
CA LEU A 3 -43.28 -64.07 59.16
C LEU A 3 -43.02 -63.15 57.94
N LYS A 4 -43.24 -61.85 58.07
CA LYS A 4 -42.82 -60.83 57.11
C LYS A 4 -41.42 -60.31 57.48
N ILE A 5 -40.45 -60.55 56.63
CA ILE A 5 -39.09 -59.95 56.73
C ILE A 5 -39.09 -58.64 55.99
N TYR A 6 -38.89 -57.57 56.73
CA TYR A 6 -38.60 -56.20 56.14
C TYR A 6 -37.12 -56.13 55.81
N ARG A 7 -36.81 -55.88 54.54
CA ARG A 7 -35.45 -55.65 54.05
C ARG A 7 -35.27 -54.14 53.75
N ASN A 8 -34.64 -53.47 54.69
CA ASN A 8 -34.24 -52.05 54.47
C ASN A 8 -33.12 -51.99 53.46
N TRP A 9 -33.37 -51.30 52.33
CA TRP A 9 -32.34 -50.87 51.35
C TRP A 9 -31.95 -49.48 51.72
N ALA A 10 -30.75 -49.29 52.30
CA ALA A 10 -30.09 -47.99 52.41
C ALA A 10 -29.44 -47.66 51.08
N HIS A 11 -29.98 -46.69 50.37
CA HIS A 11 -29.34 -46.13 49.16
C HIS A 11 -28.23 -45.21 49.63
N LEU A 12 -26.98 -45.64 49.49
CA LEU A 12 -25.80 -44.81 49.63
C LEU A 12 -25.67 -44.00 48.29
N VAL A 13 -26.07 -42.74 48.26
CA VAL A 13 -25.79 -41.84 47.16
C VAL A 13 -24.36 -41.37 47.32
N PHE A 14 -23.46 -41.90 46.47
CA PHE A 14 -22.08 -41.50 46.38
C PHE A 14 -22.04 -40.28 45.40
N CYS A 15 -22.03 -39.07 45.94
CA CYS A 15 -21.74 -37.88 45.12
C CYS A 15 -20.28 -37.92 44.69
N LEU A 16 -20.02 -38.33 43.46
CA LEU A 16 -18.76 -38.14 42.79
C LEU A 16 -18.66 -36.63 42.44
N VAL A 17 -17.93 -35.89 43.25
CA VAL A 17 -17.45 -34.57 42.86
C VAL A 17 -16.34 -34.80 41.86
N VAL A 18 -16.67 -34.72 40.57
CA VAL A 18 -15.66 -34.65 39.51
C VAL A 18 -15.06 -33.26 39.61
N MET A 19 -13.91 -33.10 40.29
CA MET A 19 -13.05 -31.95 40.09
C MET A 19 -12.59 -32.02 38.63
N GLN A 20 -13.18 -31.18 37.80
CA GLN A 20 -12.56 -30.85 36.51
C GLN A 20 -11.29 -30.08 36.84
N VAL A 21 -10.16 -30.80 36.86
CA VAL A 21 -8.86 -30.16 36.75
C VAL A 21 -8.80 -29.68 35.31
N SER A 22 -9.18 -28.44 35.08
CA SER A 22 -8.87 -27.73 33.85
C SER A 22 -7.34 -27.60 33.86
N PHE A 23 -6.65 -28.44 33.11
CA PHE A 23 -5.28 -28.13 32.70
C PHE A 23 -5.42 -26.94 31.78
N GLY A 24 -5.26 -25.76 32.35
CA GLY A 24 -5.14 -24.54 31.53
C GLY A 24 -4.01 -24.77 30.53
N GLN A 25 -4.30 -24.67 29.25
CA GLN A 25 -3.27 -24.68 28.25
C GLN A 25 -2.41 -23.44 28.50
N ASP A 26 -1.13 -23.62 28.83
CA ASP A 26 -0.18 -22.53 28.95
C ASP A 26 0.19 -22.06 27.56
N PHE A 27 0.08 -20.74 27.34
CA PHE A 27 0.46 -20.10 26.10
C PHE A 27 1.87 -19.50 26.21
N ASP A 28 2.54 -19.33 25.07
CA ASP A 28 3.82 -18.62 25.06
C ASP A 28 3.63 -17.16 25.47
N LEU A 29 2.56 -16.52 24.95
CA LEU A 29 2.20 -15.15 25.24
C LEU A 29 0.67 -15.05 25.47
N VAL A 30 0.27 -14.30 26.48
CA VAL A 30 -1.12 -13.89 26.72
C VAL A 30 -1.25 -12.38 26.64
N ILE A 31 -2.16 -11.87 25.80
CA ILE A 31 -2.62 -10.50 25.83
C ILE A 31 -3.91 -10.49 26.65
N ARG A 32 -3.87 -9.86 27.84
CA ARG A 32 -4.96 -9.92 28.81
C ARG A 32 -5.81 -8.66 28.79
N GLY A 33 -7.12 -8.83 28.73
CA GLY A 33 -8.10 -7.78 29.01
C GLY A 33 -8.21 -6.71 27.92
N ALA A 34 -7.75 -6.97 26.70
CA ALA A 34 -7.89 -6.03 25.58
C ALA A 34 -9.33 -5.98 25.06
N ARG A 35 -9.79 -4.82 24.62
CA ARG A 35 -10.94 -4.74 23.71
C ARG A 35 -10.51 -5.28 22.35
N VAL A 36 -10.89 -6.51 22.04
CA VAL A 36 -10.59 -7.13 20.76
C VAL A 36 -11.60 -6.64 19.72
N VAL A 37 -11.09 -6.04 18.66
CA VAL A 37 -11.87 -5.62 17.49
C VAL A 37 -11.43 -6.45 16.29
N ASP A 38 -12.31 -7.32 15.83
CA ASP A 38 -12.07 -8.18 14.67
C ASP A 38 -13.17 -7.96 13.62
N PRO A 39 -12.85 -7.29 12.50
CA PRO A 39 -13.82 -6.99 11.46
C PRO A 39 -14.32 -8.23 10.71
N GLU A 40 -13.54 -9.32 10.66
CA GLU A 40 -13.96 -10.55 9.96
C GLU A 40 -15.10 -11.25 10.70
N THR A 41 -14.98 -11.38 12.02
CA THR A 41 -15.99 -12.05 12.87
C THR A 41 -17.00 -11.07 13.46
N MET A 42 -16.83 -9.77 13.26
CA MET A 42 -17.60 -8.68 13.88
C MET A 42 -17.49 -8.70 15.42
N LEU A 43 -16.40 -9.23 15.96
CA LEU A 43 -16.14 -9.23 17.40
C LEU A 43 -15.70 -7.83 17.83
N ASP A 44 -16.38 -7.27 18.84
CA ASP A 44 -15.98 -6.04 19.52
C ASP A 44 -16.29 -6.19 21.00
N GLN A 45 -15.39 -6.86 21.73
CA GLN A 45 -15.57 -7.19 23.14
C GLN A 45 -14.24 -7.33 23.87
N VAL A 46 -14.26 -7.15 25.20
CA VAL A 46 -13.07 -7.41 26.03
C VAL A 46 -12.82 -8.93 26.07
N ARG A 47 -11.60 -9.32 25.69
CA ARG A 47 -11.14 -10.72 25.62
C ARG A 47 -9.68 -10.85 26.06
N ASN A 48 -9.30 -12.10 26.33
CA ASN A 48 -7.92 -12.53 26.45
C ASN A 48 -7.52 -13.27 25.18
N ILE A 49 -6.29 -13.06 24.72
CA ILE A 49 -5.73 -13.69 23.51
C ILE A 49 -4.55 -14.56 23.95
N GLY A 50 -4.62 -15.85 23.64
CA GLY A 50 -3.53 -16.81 23.86
C GLY A 50 -2.81 -17.10 22.55
N ILE A 51 -1.48 -16.96 22.55
CA ILE A 51 -0.59 -17.09 21.39
C ILE A 51 0.42 -18.18 21.67
N ASN A 52 0.63 -19.08 20.69
CA ASN A 52 1.69 -20.08 20.67
C ASN A 52 2.52 -19.91 19.39
N GLY A 53 3.81 -19.70 19.56
CA GLY A 53 4.71 -19.42 18.43
C GLY A 53 4.28 -18.17 17.67
N LYS A 54 3.76 -18.35 16.45
CA LYS A 54 3.33 -17.25 15.57
C LYS A 54 1.80 -17.22 15.35
N GLU A 55 1.04 -18.03 16.09
CA GLU A 55 -0.38 -18.21 15.85
C GLU A 55 -1.22 -17.80 17.06
N ILE A 56 -2.31 -17.10 16.81
CA ILE A 56 -3.36 -16.86 17.79
C ILE A 56 -4.10 -18.19 17.98
N SER A 57 -3.89 -18.83 19.14
CA SER A 57 -4.47 -20.13 19.43
C SER A 57 -5.89 -20.02 19.98
N ILE A 58 -6.20 -18.94 20.68
CA ILE A 58 -7.52 -18.69 21.25
C ILE A 58 -7.79 -17.20 21.47
N ILE A 59 -9.05 -16.80 21.31
CA ILE A 59 -9.61 -15.54 21.79
C ILE A 59 -10.80 -15.88 22.69
N THR A 60 -10.72 -15.58 23.99
CA THR A 60 -11.69 -16.07 24.98
C THR A 60 -12.01 -15.03 26.05
N PRO A 61 -13.21 -15.04 26.65
CA PRO A 61 -13.50 -14.29 27.86
C PRO A 61 -12.89 -14.93 29.13
N ASP A 62 -12.48 -16.19 29.06
CA ASP A 62 -11.99 -16.94 30.22
C ASP A 62 -10.55 -16.51 30.58
N ASP A 63 -10.20 -16.64 31.86
CA ASP A 63 -8.83 -16.44 32.30
C ASP A 63 -7.92 -17.55 31.76
N ILE A 64 -6.82 -17.15 31.15
CA ILE A 64 -5.80 -18.03 30.58
C ILE A 64 -4.42 -17.66 31.12
N THR A 65 -3.50 -18.63 31.10
CA THR A 65 -2.13 -18.49 31.59
C THR A 65 -1.12 -18.57 30.46
N GLY A 66 0.01 -17.94 30.62
CA GLY A 66 1.09 -17.96 29.64
C GLY A 66 2.44 -17.66 30.29
N THR A 67 3.50 -17.99 29.55
CA THR A 67 4.89 -17.73 29.96
C THR A 67 5.14 -16.23 30.08
N GLU A 68 4.62 -15.48 29.13
CA GLU A 68 4.62 -14.00 29.13
C GLU A 68 3.17 -13.49 29.14
N VAL A 69 2.91 -12.40 29.86
CA VAL A 69 1.58 -11.79 29.94
C VAL A 69 1.71 -10.29 29.75
N ILE A 70 1.03 -9.78 28.73
CA ILE A 70 0.86 -8.33 28.50
C ILE A 70 -0.51 -7.94 29.05
N ASP A 71 -0.54 -7.07 30.04
CA ASP A 71 -1.78 -6.43 30.48
C ASP A 71 -2.18 -5.34 29.49
N ALA A 72 -3.22 -5.61 28.71
CA ALA A 72 -3.78 -4.71 27.72
C ALA A 72 -5.14 -4.14 28.16
N SER A 73 -5.39 -4.09 29.47
CA SER A 73 -6.61 -3.51 30.03
C SER A 73 -6.77 -2.05 29.60
N GLY A 74 -7.90 -1.74 28.96
CA GLY A 74 -8.17 -0.40 28.41
C GLY A 74 -7.53 -0.09 27.06
N LEU A 75 -6.78 -1.06 26.50
CA LEU A 75 -6.23 -0.98 25.14
C LEU A 75 -7.10 -1.74 24.15
N ILE A 76 -6.88 -1.47 22.87
CA ILE A 76 -7.51 -2.18 21.74
C ILE A 76 -6.50 -3.17 21.16
N ALA A 77 -6.95 -4.40 20.91
CA ALA A 77 -6.23 -5.37 20.08
C ALA A 77 -7.04 -5.57 18.79
N ALA A 78 -6.40 -5.33 17.67
CA ALA A 78 -6.99 -5.51 16.34
C ALA A 78 -5.96 -6.17 15.41
N PRO A 79 -6.38 -6.74 14.26
CA PRO A 79 -5.45 -7.13 13.21
C PRO A 79 -4.58 -5.94 12.80
N GLY A 80 -3.29 -6.20 12.55
CA GLY A 80 -2.41 -5.17 12.04
C GLY A 80 -2.82 -4.74 10.63
N PHE A 81 -2.70 -3.45 10.32
CA PHE A 81 -3.06 -2.92 9.02
C PHE A 81 -2.11 -3.41 7.92
N ILE A 82 -2.69 -3.65 6.74
CA ILE A 82 -1.98 -3.98 5.51
C ILE A 82 -2.04 -2.74 4.61
N ASP A 83 -0.90 -2.14 4.37
CA ASP A 83 -0.75 -0.97 3.51
C ASP A 83 -0.20 -1.41 2.15
N LEU A 84 -1.02 -1.31 1.11
CA LEU A 84 -0.67 -1.75 -0.24
C LEU A 84 0.06 -0.69 -1.06
N HIS A 85 0.15 0.54 -0.52
CA HIS A 85 0.78 1.66 -1.19
C HIS A 85 1.70 2.42 -0.24
N ALA A 86 2.88 1.85 0.01
CA ALA A 86 3.87 2.40 0.91
C ALA A 86 5.25 2.42 0.25
N HIS A 87 5.72 3.60 -0.14
CA HIS A 87 7.06 3.79 -0.72
C HIS A 87 8.15 3.83 0.36
N GLY A 88 7.80 4.26 1.57
CA GLY A 88 8.71 4.34 2.72
C GLY A 88 8.95 2.99 3.37
N GLN A 89 9.80 2.17 2.77
CA GLN A 89 10.11 0.82 3.25
C GLN A 89 11.54 0.68 3.80
N ASP A 90 12.20 1.77 4.13
CA ASP A 90 13.43 1.75 4.91
C ASP A 90 13.14 1.53 6.40
N VAL A 91 14.16 1.15 7.18
CA VAL A 91 14.01 0.74 8.58
C VAL A 91 13.41 1.83 9.46
N TYR A 92 13.70 3.11 9.19
CA TYR A 92 13.15 4.20 9.97
C TYR A 92 11.69 4.48 9.62
N SER A 93 11.35 4.48 8.33
CA SER A 93 9.96 4.63 7.86
C SER A 93 9.09 3.47 8.35
N GLU A 94 9.60 2.24 8.33
CA GLU A 94 8.91 1.07 8.90
C GLU A 94 8.69 1.21 10.41
N LYS A 95 9.70 1.70 11.16
CA LYS A 95 9.56 1.98 12.59
C LYS A 95 8.37 2.93 12.86
N VAL A 96 8.29 4.03 12.13
CA VAL A 96 7.18 5.00 12.28
C VAL A 96 5.86 4.33 11.94
N SER A 97 5.81 3.57 10.86
CA SER A 97 4.60 2.88 10.38
C SER A 97 4.07 1.83 11.35
N ILE A 98 4.95 1.06 11.99
CA ILE A 98 4.55 0.05 12.98
C ILE A 98 3.91 0.70 14.21
N PHE A 99 4.41 1.86 14.65
CA PHE A 99 3.79 2.60 15.77
C PHE A 99 2.39 3.12 15.43
N ASP A 100 2.05 3.17 14.14
CA ASP A 100 0.71 3.48 13.64
C ASP A 100 -0.13 2.23 13.32
N GLY A 101 0.37 1.03 13.66
CA GLY A 101 -0.34 -0.24 13.52
C GLY A 101 -0.21 -0.91 12.15
N ARG A 102 0.63 -0.42 11.25
CA ARG A 102 0.88 -1.06 9.95
C ARG A 102 1.89 -2.20 10.11
N THR A 103 1.43 -3.44 9.99
CA THR A 103 2.27 -4.65 10.16
C THR A 103 2.65 -5.31 8.85
N THR A 104 2.08 -4.86 7.74
CA THR A 104 2.42 -5.27 6.37
C THR A 104 2.48 -4.04 5.48
N GLN A 105 3.55 -3.90 4.71
CA GLN A 105 3.75 -2.78 3.80
C GLN A 105 4.13 -3.30 2.42
N MET A 106 3.48 -2.79 1.38
CA MET A 106 3.77 -3.13 0.00
C MET A 106 3.91 -1.86 -0.84
N ASP A 107 4.87 -1.84 -1.75
CA ASP A 107 4.90 -0.86 -2.83
C ASP A 107 4.34 -1.51 -4.09
N LEU A 108 3.03 -1.35 -4.27
CA LEU A 108 2.37 -1.90 -5.45
C LEU A 108 2.30 -0.89 -6.60
N GLU A 109 2.50 0.41 -6.36
CA GLU A 109 2.46 1.43 -7.40
C GLU A 109 3.75 1.48 -8.22
N GLY A 110 4.84 1.83 -7.56
CA GLY A 110 6.15 2.02 -8.20
C GLY A 110 6.82 0.71 -8.55
N GLY A 111 6.72 -0.23 -7.65
CA GLY A 111 7.34 -1.53 -7.78
C GLY A 111 8.87 -1.49 -7.77
N ALA A 112 9.49 -2.64 -7.93
CA ALA A 112 10.94 -2.80 -8.00
C ALA A 112 11.39 -3.71 -9.14
N LEU A 113 12.67 -3.57 -9.54
CA LEU A 113 13.35 -4.45 -10.49
C LEU A 113 14.87 -4.45 -10.22
N PRO A 114 15.57 -5.61 -10.14
CA PRO A 114 15.00 -6.95 -10.02
C PRO A 114 14.26 -7.16 -8.68
N VAL A 115 13.20 -7.95 -8.70
CA VAL A 115 12.40 -8.25 -7.48
C VAL A 115 13.19 -9.11 -6.51
N SER A 116 14.04 -10.02 -6.99
CA SER A 116 14.94 -10.85 -6.15
C SER A 116 15.86 -10.01 -5.30
N ASP A 117 16.37 -8.90 -5.82
CA ASP A 117 17.30 -8.02 -5.12
C ASP A 117 16.57 -7.22 -4.04
N TYR A 118 15.34 -6.77 -4.31
CA TYR A 118 14.47 -6.17 -3.30
C TYR A 118 14.28 -7.11 -2.09
N TYR A 119 13.86 -8.36 -2.34
CA TYR A 119 13.67 -9.33 -1.25
C TYR A 119 14.96 -9.64 -0.52
N SER A 120 16.07 -9.76 -1.22
CA SER A 120 17.39 -10.00 -0.62
C SER A 120 17.83 -8.84 0.29
N ALA A 121 17.58 -7.60 -0.12
CA ALA A 121 17.89 -6.41 0.65
C ALA A 121 17.03 -6.27 1.92
N LYS A 122 15.79 -6.78 1.90
CA LYS A 122 14.86 -6.69 3.04
C LYS A 122 15.00 -7.84 4.02
N GLN A 123 15.56 -8.97 3.60
CA GLN A 123 15.61 -10.19 4.40
C GLN A 123 16.38 -10.00 5.70
N GLY A 124 15.69 -10.21 6.83
CA GLY A 124 16.25 -10.16 8.17
C GLY A 124 16.47 -8.77 8.76
N ILE A 125 16.10 -7.70 8.03
CA ILE A 125 16.19 -6.32 8.52
C ILE A 125 14.84 -5.63 8.59
N SER A 126 13.86 -6.05 7.79
CA SER A 126 12.51 -5.44 7.82
C SER A 126 11.82 -5.70 9.14
N LEU A 127 11.14 -4.68 9.65
CA LEU A 127 10.38 -4.72 10.90
C LEU A 127 8.92 -5.18 10.66
N ALA A 128 8.42 -5.02 9.45
CA ALA A 128 7.07 -5.41 9.01
C ALA A 128 7.13 -6.54 7.98
N ASN A 129 6.00 -7.15 7.70
CA ASN A 129 5.86 -7.95 6.48
C ASN A 129 5.97 -7.02 5.28
N TYR A 130 6.56 -7.48 4.19
CA TYR A 130 6.84 -6.66 3.02
C TYR A 130 6.57 -7.38 1.72
N GLY A 131 6.29 -6.60 0.68
CA GLY A 131 6.12 -7.06 -0.68
C GLY A 131 6.27 -5.91 -1.66
N VAL A 132 6.39 -6.25 -2.95
CA VAL A 132 6.57 -5.27 -4.01
C VAL A 132 5.97 -5.78 -5.31
N SER A 133 5.38 -4.89 -6.10
CA SER A 133 5.02 -5.19 -7.49
C SER A 133 6.24 -5.19 -8.40
N VAL A 134 6.09 -5.72 -9.60
CA VAL A 134 7.09 -5.55 -10.66
C VAL A 134 6.98 -4.14 -11.22
N GLY A 135 8.04 -3.35 -11.11
CA GLY A 135 8.06 -1.97 -11.58
C GLY A 135 8.22 -1.89 -13.12
N HIS A 136 7.12 -1.63 -13.86
CA HIS A 136 7.19 -1.38 -15.30
C HIS A 136 8.06 -0.15 -15.62
N ALA A 137 7.97 0.90 -14.81
CA ALA A 137 8.83 2.07 -14.92
C ALA A 137 10.31 1.73 -14.72
N ALA A 138 10.64 0.82 -13.77
CA ALA A 138 12.00 0.35 -13.53
C ALA A 138 12.57 -0.41 -14.74
N ALA A 139 11.75 -1.23 -15.42
CA ALA A 139 12.16 -1.91 -16.65
C ALA A 139 12.47 -0.90 -17.77
N ARG A 140 11.63 0.12 -17.94
CA ARG A 140 11.91 1.21 -18.90
C ARG A 140 13.19 1.96 -18.55
N LEU A 141 13.39 2.28 -17.27
CA LEU A 141 14.59 2.97 -16.78
C LEU A 141 15.87 2.17 -17.09
N ALA A 142 15.84 0.89 -16.83
CA ALA A 142 16.97 0.01 -17.10
C ALA A 142 17.35 -0.03 -18.60
N LEU A 143 16.36 -0.15 -19.49
CA LEU A 143 16.61 -0.28 -20.92
C LEU A 143 16.84 1.04 -21.66
N MET A 144 16.21 2.11 -21.24
CA MET A 144 16.24 3.39 -21.97
C MET A 144 17.29 4.37 -21.43
N ASP A 145 17.59 4.31 -20.15
CA ASP A 145 18.56 5.18 -19.48
C ASP A 145 19.79 4.40 -18.96
N GLY A 146 19.78 3.06 -19.04
CA GLY A 146 20.88 2.22 -18.56
C GLY A 146 21.06 2.25 -17.04
N VAL A 147 20.02 2.58 -16.28
CA VAL A 147 20.06 2.68 -14.82
C VAL A 147 19.57 1.38 -14.20
N ASP A 148 20.47 0.70 -13.49
CA ASP A 148 20.12 -0.44 -12.64
C ASP A 148 19.62 0.06 -11.30
N ALA A 149 18.35 -0.18 -11.00
CA ALA A 149 17.73 0.19 -9.73
C ALA A 149 18.11 -0.75 -8.57
N GLN A 150 18.76 -1.89 -8.85
CA GLN A 150 19.25 -2.86 -7.84
C GLN A 150 18.17 -3.30 -6.85
N GLY A 151 16.93 -3.47 -7.33
CA GLY A 151 15.79 -3.82 -6.48
C GLY A 151 15.23 -2.68 -5.63
N SER A 152 15.76 -1.46 -5.73
CA SER A 152 15.19 -0.31 -5.02
C SER A 152 13.82 0.05 -5.61
N PRO A 153 12.82 0.34 -4.77
CA PRO A 153 11.54 0.86 -5.25
C PRO A 153 11.71 2.14 -6.06
N MET A 154 10.85 2.33 -7.08
CA MET A 154 11.01 3.42 -8.05
C MET A 154 10.94 4.82 -7.44
N MET A 155 10.16 5.02 -6.39
CA MET A 155 10.01 6.33 -5.71
C MET A 155 11.17 6.66 -4.74
N THR A 156 12.34 6.11 -4.96
CA THR A 156 13.56 6.31 -4.17
C THR A 156 14.72 6.73 -5.07
N HIS A 157 15.93 6.23 -4.79
CA HIS A 157 17.16 6.55 -5.52
C HIS A 157 17.13 6.29 -7.04
N ALA A 158 16.21 5.47 -7.55
CA ALA A 158 16.10 5.23 -8.97
C ALA A 158 15.69 6.49 -9.76
N LEU A 159 14.81 7.32 -9.19
CA LEU A 159 14.41 8.60 -9.82
C LEU A 159 15.53 9.64 -9.84
N GLU A 160 16.32 9.71 -8.76
CA GLU A 160 17.50 10.58 -8.69
C GLU A 160 18.50 10.23 -9.79
N LYS A 161 18.80 8.94 -9.96
CA LYS A 161 19.66 8.47 -11.04
C LYS A 161 19.07 8.79 -12.42
N ALA A 162 17.76 8.59 -12.60
CA ALA A 162 17.08 8.88 -13.86
C ALA A 162 17.19 10.36 -14.26
N ALA A 163 17.06 11.27 -13.31
CA ALA A 163 17.22 12.71 -13.57
C ALA A 163 18.61 13.06 -14.13
N SER A 164 19.65 12.32 -13.72
CA SER A 164 21.02 12.52 -14.22
C SER A 164 21.26 11.98 -15.63
N THR A 165 20.41 11.09 -16.15
CA THR A 165 20.54 10.44 -17.47
C THR A 165 19.65 11.08 -18.56
N GLY A 166 18.83 12.07 -18.20
CA GLY A 166 17.98 12.81 -19.15
C GLY A 166 16.55 12.27 -19.27
N ASN A 167 16.08 11.41 -18.34
CA ASN A 167 14.70 10.95 -18.24
C ASN A 167 14.12 10.31 -19.53
N GLN A 168 14.93 9.59 -20.30
CA GLN A 168 14.43 8.95 -21.54
C GLN A 168 13.32 7.93 -21.24
N TRP A 169 13.40 7.23 -20.11
CA TRP A 169 12.39 6.27 -19.64
C TRP A 169 10.99 6.88 -19.58
N SER A 170 10.90 8.18 -19.23
CA SER A 170 9.64 8.90 -19.06
C SER A 170 9.06 9.36 -20.40
N VAL A 171 9.86 10.01 -21.24
CA VAL A 171 9.34 10.76 -22.39
C VAL A 171 9.52 10.06 -23.74
N LYS A 172 10.48 9.13 -23.86
CA LYS A 172 10.81 8.50 -25.13
C LYS A 172 9.92 7.27 -25.42
N LEU A 173 9.56 7.14 -26.69
CA LEU A 173 8.88 5.92 -27.14
C LEU A 173 9.87 4.75 -27.15
N ALA A 174 9.46 3.59 -26.62
CA ALA A 174 10.20 2.35 -26.75
C ALA A 174 10.09 1.80 -28.19
N THR A 175 11.18 1.19 -28.69
CA THR A 175 11.15 0.41 -29.93
C THR A 175 10.45 -0.94 -29.68
N ASP A 176 10.11 -1.66 -30.76
CA ASP A 176 9.48 -2.97 -30.61
C ASP A 176 10.41 -3.97 -29.88
N GLU A 177 11.71 -3.92 -30.16
CA GLU A 177 12.72 -4.72 -29.46
C GLU A 177 12.78 -4.38 -27.98
N GLN A 178 12.73 -3.09 -27.62
CA GLN A 178 12.69 -2.66 -26.22
C GLN A 178 11.39 -3.10 -25.52
N LEU A 179 10.25 -3.08 -26.21
CA LEU A 179 9.00 -3.60 -25.67
C LEU A 179 9.09 -5.10 -25.39
N ASP A 180 9.71 -5.89 -26.27
CA ASP A 180 9.91 -7.32 -26.07
C ASP A 180 10.85 -7.60 -24.89
N GLU A 181 11.94 -6.82 -24.73
CA GLU A 181 12.84 -6.93 -23.61
C GLU A 181 12.16 -6.52 -22.27
N ILE A 182 11.29 -5.49 -22.26
CA ILE A 182 10.47 -5.13 -21.11
C ILE A 182 9.55 -6.28 -20.73
N ASP A 183 8.86 -6.88 -21.70
CA ASP A 183 7.97 -8.03 -21.49
C ASP A 183 8.72 -9.18 -20.78
N ASP A 184 9.94 -9.49 -21.20
CA ASP A 184 10.75 -10.56 -20.62
C ASP A 184 11.23 -10.21 -19.19
N LEU A 185 11.66 -8.98 -18.97
CA LEU A 185 12.03 -8.51 -17.63
C LEU A 185 10.87 -8.62 -16.65
N VAL A 186 9.66 -8.20 -17.07
CA VAL A 186 8.46 -8.23 -16.23
C VAL A 186 8.04 -9.68 -15.93
N ARG A 187 8.05 -10.59 -16.93
CA ARG A 187 7.74 -12.01 -16.69
C ARG A 187 8.68 -12.64 -15.69
N ASN A 188 9.99 -12.39 -15.85
CA ASN A 188 11.02 -12.91 -14.94
C ASN A 188 10.85 -12.36 -13.52
N ALA A 189 10.50 -11.08 -13.37
CA ALA A 189 10.34 -10.45 -12.07
C ALA A 189 9.09 -10.96 -11.33
N ILE A 190 8.00 -11.31 -12.04
CA ILE A 190 6.87 -12.02 -11.43
C ILE A 190 7.32 -13.38 -10.89
N ASP A 191 8.11 -14.13 -11.68
CA ASP A 191 8.64 -15.45 -11.27
C ASP A 191 9.61 -15.35 -10.07
N GLN A 192 10.21 -14.17 -9.81
CA GLN A 192 11.01 -13.87 -8.64
C GLN A 192 10.15 -13.51 -7.39
N GLY A 193 8.84 -13.48 -7.51
CA GLY A 193 7.92 -13.20 -6.40
C GLY A 193 7.28 -11.80 -6.43
N GLY A 194 7.33 -11.11 -7.55
CA GLY A 194 6.61 -9.84 -7.73
C GLY A 194 5.11 -10.01 -7.55
N VAL A 195 4.51 -9.19 -6.69
CA VAL A 195 3.09 -9.21 -6.34
C VAL A 195 2.33 -8.28 -7.28
N GLY A 196 1.99 -8.74 -8.47
CA GLY A 196 1.37 -7.90 -9.48
C GLY A 196 2.37 -7.09 -10.32
N ILE A 197 1.85 -6.27 -11.23
CA ILE A 197 2.62 -5.38 -12.10
C ILE A 197 2.23 -3.94 -11.80
N GLY A 198 3.19 -3.15 -11.31
CA GLY A 198 3.02 -1.73 -11.00
C GLY A 198 3.25 -0.85 -12.23
N VAL A 199 2.23 -0.06 -12.58
CA VAL A 199 2.20 0.77 -13.79
C VAL A 199 1.90 2.22 -13.43
N MET A 200 2.90 2.99 -13.01
CA MET A 200 2.76 4.40 -12.64
C MET A 200 2.81 5.32 -13.87
N VAL A 201 1.97 5.04 -14.87
CA VAL A 201 2.06 5.64 -16.21
C VAL A 201 1.79 7.15 -16.26
N GLY A 202 1.24 7.73 -15.22
CA GLY A 202 1.13 9.19 -15.08
C GLY A 202 2.49 9.90 -15.10
N TYR A 203 3.57 9.21 -14.74
CA TYR A 203 4.94 9.75 -14.71
C TYR A 203 5.74 9.54 -16.00
N TYR A 204 5.27 8.68 -16.91
CA TYR A 204 5.99 8.41 -18.16
C TYR A 204 5.09 8.39 -19.39
N PRO A 205 4.72 9.60 -19.86
CA PRO A 205 3.84 9.75 -21.03
C PRO A 205 4.40 9.13 -22.32
N GLY A 206 5.71 8.81 -22.35
CA GLY A 206 6.33 8.07 -23.43
C GLY A 206 5.90 6.60 -23.54
N ALA A 207 5.23 6.04 -22.54
CA ALA A 207 4.63 4.71 -22.68
C ALA A 207 3.30 4.81 -23.43
N ARG A 208 3.24 4.18 -24.61
CA ARG A 208 2.00 4.07 -25.39
C ARG A 208 1.05 3.05 -24.76
N SER A 209 -0.25 3.16 -25.05
CA SER A 209 -1.27 2.19 -24.62
C SER A 209 -0.95 0.74 -25.07
N GLU A 210 -0.21 0.57 -26.18
CA GLU A 210 0.29 -0.74 -26.59
C GLU A 210 1.19 -1.39 -25.54
N GLY A 211 2.18 -0.65 -25.00
CA GLY A 211 3.07 -1.15 -23.95
C GLY A 211 2.30 -1.49 -22.66
N ILE A 212 1.29 -0.70 -22.33
CA ILE A 212 0.44 -0.96 -21.16
C ILE A 212 -0.46 -2.20 -21.39
N ALA A 213 -1.02 -2.36 -22.59
CA ALA A 213 -1.80 -3.55 -22.94
C ALA A 213 -0.95 -4.84 -22.91
N ARG A 214 0.36 -4.75 -23.21
CA ARG A 214 1.29 -5.88 -23.03
C ARG A 214 1.41 -6.28 -21.56
N MET A 215 1.45 -5.32 -20.62
CA MET A 215 1.46 -5.61 -19.18
C MET A 215 0.17 -6.33 -18.75
N ALA A 216 -0.99 -5.88 -19.24
CA ALA A 216 -2.26 -6.58 -18.97
C ALA A 216 -2.26 -8.03 -19.49
N ARG A 217 -1.73 -8.26 -20.70
CA ARG A 217 -1.58 -9.60 -21.24
C ARG A 217 -0.65 -10.47 -20.38
N ILE A 218 0.48 -9.93 -19.91
CA ILE A 218 1.41 -10.67 -19.05
C ILE A 218 0.75 -10.97 -17.69
N ALA A 219 -0.01 -10.03 -17.11
CA ALA A 219 -0.77 -10.28 -15.91
C ALA A 219 -1.75 -11.46 -16.08
N ALA A 220 -2.49 -11.50 -17.19
CA ALA A 220 -3.37 -12.62 -17.53
C ALA A 220 -2.60 -13.94 -17.72
N GLU A 221 -1.49 -13.92 -18.46
CA GLU A 221 -0.63 -15.08 -18.69
C GLU A 221 -0.08 -15.68 -17.38
N LYS A 222 0.23 -14.84 -16.41
CA LYS A 222 0.82 -15.23 -15.12
C LYS A 222 -0.20 -15.44 -14.00
N GLY A 223 -1.49 -15.24 -14.24
CA GLY A 223 -2.52 -15.25 -13.18
C GLY A 223 -2.29 -14.19 -12.11
N SER A 224 -1.83 -13.02 -12.52
CA SER A 224 -1.47 -11.89 -11.70
C SER A 224 -2.45 -10.73 -11.92
N PHE A 225 -2.14 -9.52 -11.44
CA PHE A 225 -2.99 -8.35 -11.55
C PHE A 225 -2.20 -7.10 -11.93
N LEU A 226 -2.90 -6.06 -12.36
CA LEU A 226 -2.34 -4.74 -12.55
C LEU A 226 -2.64 -3.84 -11.36
N THR A 227 -1.70 -2.96 -11.07
CA THR A 227 -1.86 -1.84 -10.16
C THR A 227 -1.34 -0.58 -10.84
N THR A 228 -2.00 0.56 -10.64
CA THR A 228 -1.67 1.72 -11.47
C THR A 228 -1.85 3.07 -10.80
N HIS A 229 -0.85 3.95 -11.05
CA HIS A 229 -1.02 5.39 -11.06
C HIS A 229 -1.45 5.79 -12.48
N PRO A 230 -2.75 6.09 -12.70
CA PRO A 230 -3.26 6.36 -14.05
C PRO A 230 -2.65 7.60 -14.69
N ARG A 231 -2.84 7.74 -16.00
CA ARG A 231 -2.48 8.96 -16.73
C ARG A 231 -3.32 10.13 -16.27
N TYR A 232 -2.82 11.32 -16.51
CA TYR A 232 -3.49 12.59 -16.46
C TYR A 232 -3.98 12.99 -15.04
N LEU A 233 -3.26 13.92 -14.45
CA LEU A 233 -3.75 14.72 -13.33
C LEU A 233 -4.44 15.96 -13.93
N SER A 234 -5.71 15.84 -14.28
CA SER A 234 -6.37 16.88 -15.09
C SER A 234 -7.90 16.85 -14.94
N ASN A 235 -8.50 18.03 -14.79
CA ASN A 235 -9.96 18.26 -14.88
C ASN A 235 -10.44 18.47 -16.32
N ILE A 236 -9.52 18.71 -17.27
CA ILE A 236 -9.86 18.93 -18.69
C ILE A 236 -9.30 17.81 -19.55
N ALA A 237 -9.89 17.59 -20.72
CA ALA A 237 -9.49 16.51 -21.62
C ALA A 237 -8.05 16.69 -22.15
N PRO A 238 -7.20 15.64 -22.12
CA PRO A 238 -7.47 14.33 -21.57
C PRO A 238 -7.51 14.37 -20.04
N SER A 239 -8.65 13.97 -19.45
CA SER A 239 -8.88 14.04 -18.00
C SER A 239 -8.32 12.85 -17.24
N GLY A 240 -8.16 12.99 -15.91
CA GLY A 240 -7.77 11.88 -15.06
C GLY A 240 -8.76 10.72 -15.09
N LEU A 241 -10.05 11.01 -15.30
CA LEU A 241 -11.07 9.99 -15.51
C LEU A 241 -10.74 9.10 -16.73
N LEU A 242 -10.38 9.71 -17.87
CA LEU A 242 -9.95 8.96 -19.06
C LEU A 242 -8.74 8.05 -18.78
N GLY A 243 -7.83 8.49 -17.91
CA GLY A 243 -6.70 7.65 -17.49
C GLY A 243 -7.14 6.41 -16.73
N GLN A 244 -8.18 6.51 -15.91
CA GLN A 244 -8.76 5.36 -15.20
C GLN A 244 -9.52 4.44 -16.15
N GLU A 245 -10.27 4.99 -17.13
CA GLU A 245 -10.97 4.24 -18.18
C GLU A 245 -10.02 3.32 -18.96
N GLU A 246 -8.79 3.75 -19.26
CA GLU A 246 -7.78 2.94 -19.94
C GLU A 246 -7.55 1.62 -19.19
N PHE A 247 -7.38 1.66 -17.88
CA PHE A 247 -7.09 0.47 -17.08
C PHE A 247 -8.34 -0.38 -16.80
N ILE A 248 -9.49 0.24 -16.58
CA ILE A 248 -10.78 -0.45 -16.45
C ILE A 248 -11.06 -1.27 -17.72
N ALA A 249 -10.85 -0.67 -18.89
CA ALA A 249 -11.01 -1.36 -20.17
C ALA A 249 -10.03 -2.55 -20.32
N LEU A 250 -8.78 -2.42 -19.85
CA LEU A 250 -7.81 -3.51 -19.88
C LEU A 250 -8.19 -4.64 -18.90
N SER A 251 -8.66 -4.31 -17.70
CA SER A 251 -9.15 -5.30 -16.72
C SER A 251 -10.28 -6.14 -17.34
N LEU A 252 -11.29 -5.49 -17.93
CA LEU A 252 -12.40 -6.18 -18.60
C LEU A 252 -11.95 -6.99 -19.82
N ALA A 253 -11.02 -6.45 -20.65
CA ALA A 253 -10.60 -7.08 -21.88
C ALA A 253 -9.73 -8.34 -21.67
N TYR A 254 -8.94 -8.36 -20.61
CA TYR A 254 -8.02 -9.45 -20.29
C TYR A 254 -8.47 -10.31 -19.11
N ASP A 255 -9.61 -9.99 -18.49
CA ASP A 255 -10.15 -10.68 -17.30
C ASP A 255 -9.12 -10.76 -16.16
N ILE A 256 -8.54 -9.63 -15.79
CA ILE A 256 -7.53 -9.51 -14.74
C ILE A 256 -7.99 -8.57 -13.62
N PRO A 257 -7.63 -8.87 -12.36
CA PRO A 257 -7.86 -7.94 -11.27
C PRO A 257 -7.06 -6.64 -11.46
N LEU A 258 -7.63 -5.54 -10.97
CA LEU A 258 -7.04 -4.20 -11.06
C LEU A 258 -7.12 -3.48 -9.73
N LEU A 259 -6.02 -2.82 -9.34
CA LEU A 259 -5.98 -1.84 -8.26
C LEU A 259 -5.70 -0.45 -8.85
N LEU A 260 -6.67 0.46 -8.72
CA LEU A 260 -6.52 1.87 -9.09
C LEU A 260 -6.04 2.66 -7.88
N HIS A 261 -4.78 3.11 -7.88
CA HIS A 261 -4.25 3.91 -6.79
C HIS A 261 -4.92 5.29 -6.72
N HIS A 262 -5.04 5.80 -5.49
CA HIS A 262 -5.49 7.14 -5.12
C HIS A 262 -6.51 7.76 -6.09
N VAL A 263 -7.64 7.07 -6.28
CA VAL A 263 -8.72 7.45 -7.23
C VAL A 263 -9.05 8.94 -7.19
N PRO A 264 -9.22 9.61 -6.02
CA PRO A 264 -9.50 11.04 -5.98
C PRO A 264 -8.36 11.93 -6.51
N THR A 265 -7.11 11.48 -6.36
CA THR A 265 -5.93 12.22 -6.85
C THR A 265 -5.99 12.41 -8.36
N ASN A 266 -6.24 11.36 -9.10
CA ASN A 266 -6.26 11.42 -10.56
C ASN A 266 -7.59 11.96 -11.10
N ALA A 267 -8.72 11.52 -10.53
CA ALA A 267 -10.04 11.93 -10.99
C ALA A 267 -10.38 13.39 -10.65
N LEU A 268 -9.76 13.97 -9.63
CA LEU A 268 -10.01 15.34 -9.17
C LEU A 268 -11.52 15.60 -8.98
N SER A 269 -12.09 16.56 -9.77
CA SER A 269 -13.51 16.90 -9.72
C SER A 269 -14.44 15.77 -10.19
N ASP A 270 -13.93 14.80 -10.91
CA ASP A 270 -14.68 13.68 -11.48
C ASP A 270 -14.66 12.42 -10.61
N THR A 271 -14.23 12.54 -9.33
CA THR A 271 -14.11 11.40 -8.40
C THR A 271 -15.39 10.56 -8.34
N GLN A 272 -16.58 11.19 -8.24
CA GLN A 272 -17.82 10.43 -8.20
C GLN A 272 -18.06 9.63 -9.49
N ALA A 273 -17.75 10.20 -10.65
CA ALA A 273 -17.86 9.48 -11.92
C ALA A 273 -16.89 8.30 -12.00
N ALA A 274 -15.70 8.43 -11.41
CA ALA A 274 -14.73 7.34 -11.31
C ALA A 274 -15.24 6.20 -10.42
N LEU A 275 -15.84 6.51 -9.27
CA LEU A 275 -16.46 5.52 -8.40
C LEU A 275 -17.65 4.81 -9.10
N ASP A 276 -18.53 5.56 -9.74
CA ASP A 276 -19.65 4.99 -10.51
C ASP A 276 -19.15 4.05 -11.64
N MET A 277 -17.99 4.34 -12.22
CA MET A 277 -17.39 3.47 -13.25
C MET A 277 -16.80 2.19 -12.67
N ILE A 278 -16.19 2.24 -11.47
CA ILE A 278 -15.72 1.04 -10.75
C ILE A 278 -16.91 0.14 -10.47
N ASP A 279 -18.01 0.69 -9.92
CA ASP A 279 -19.24 -0.06 -9.69
C ASP A 279 -19.78 -0.72 -10.97
N ALA A 280 -19.92 0.07 -12.03
CA ALA A 280 -20.43 -0.44 -13.30
C ALA A 280 -19.55 -1.53 -13.90
N ALA A 281 -18.23 -1.43 -13.77
CA ALA A 281 -17.31 -2.45 -14.24
C ALA A 281 -17.41 -3.74 -13.41
N ASN A 282 -17.47 -3.63 -12.08
CA ASN A 282 -17.62 -4.76 -11.17
C ASN A 282 -18.99 -5.45 -11.37
N ASP A 283 -20.06 -4.71 -11.58
CA ASP A 283 -21.38 -5.25 -11.94
C ASP A 283 -21.36 -6.02 -13.28
N ASN A 284 -20.44 -5.68 -14.17
CA ASN A 284 -20.22 -6.39 -15.43
C ASN A 284 -19.14 -7.47 -15.35
N GLY A 285 -18.72 -7.86 -14.15
CA GLY A 285 -17.85 -9.02 -13.91
C GLY A 285 -16.36 -8.71 -13.81
N ALA A 286 -15.95 -7.45 -13.80
CA ALA A 286 -14.58 -7.09 -13.47
C ALA A 286 -14.27 -7.36 -11.98
N THR A 287 -12.98 -7.35 -11.63
CA THR A 287 -12.49 -7.38 -10.26
C THR A 287 -11.62 -6.15 -10.05
N ILE A 288 -12.24 -5.05 -9.69
CA ILE A 288 -11.56 -3.75 -9.54
C ILE A 288 -11.72 -3.25 -8.11
N LEU A 289 -10.60 -2.92 -7.49
CA LEU A 289 -10.55 -2.12 -6.28
C LEU A 289 -9.92 -0.77 -6.60
N GLY A 290 -10.46 0.27 -6.02
CA GLY A 290 -9.79 1.56 -5.97
C GLY A 290 -9.08 1.74 -4.62
N GLU A 291 -8.26 2.76 -4.54
CA GLU A 291 -7.57 3.17 -3.32
C GLU A 291 -7.77 4.66 -3.07
N ALA A 292 -7.83 5.04 -1.82
CA ALA A 292 -7.77 6.41 -1.38
C ALA A 292 -6.99 6.52 -0.08
N PHE A 293 -6.40 7.68 0.16
CA PHE A 293 -5.80 8.01 1.44
C PHE A 293 -6.63 9.09 2.15
N PRO A 294 -6.62 9.14 3.50
CA PRO A 294 -7.50 10.04 4.27
C PRO A 294 -6.94 11.47 4.37
N TYR A 295 -6.43 12.01 3.26
CA TYR A 295 -5.83 13.34 3.16
C TYR A 295 -6.31 14.06 1.92
N VAL A 296 -6.33 15.40 2.00
CA VAL A 296 -6.62 16.29 0.86
C VAL A 296 -5.36 16.68 0.09
N LYS A 297 -4.19 16.21 0.55
CA LYS A 297 -2.88 16.57 0.01
C LYS A 297 -2.20 15.36 -0.58
N GLY A 298 -1.59 15.54 -1.75
CA GLY A 298 -0.69 14.59 -2.38
C GLY A 298 0.77 15.04 -2.30
N SER A 299 1.67 14.17 -2.72
CA SER A 299 3.09 14.47 -2.84
C SER A 299 3.63 13.90 -4.14
N SER A 300 4.60 14.58 -4.74
CA SER A 300 5.32 14.12 -5.91
C SER A 300 6.68 14.81 -6.01
N PHE A 301 7.50 14.42 -6.99
CA PHE A 301 8.75 15.13 -7.27
C PHE A 301 8.52 16.27 -8.27
N ILE A 302 9.20 17.41 -8.07
CA ILE A 302 8.93 18.65 -8.80
C ILE A 302 9.27 18.57 -10.29
N GLY A 303 10.16 17.65 -10.68
CA GLY A 303 10.51 17.36 -12.06
C GLY A 303 9.47 16.53 -12.82
N ALA A 304 8.45 16.01 -12.17
CA ALA A 304 7.46 15.12 -12.78
C ALA A 304 6.73 15.77 -13.95
N GLU A 305 6.39 14.97 -14.97
CA GLU A 305 5.66 15.41 -16.16
C GLU A 305 4.23 15.87 -15.86
N ILE A 306 3.65 15.46 -14.73
CA ILE A 306 2.34 15.97 -14.27
C ILE A 306 2.34 17.49 -14.11
N LEU A 307 3.51 18.09 -13.80
CA LEU A 307 3.73 19.53 -13.69
C LEU A 307 4.31 20.16 -14.98
N SER A 308 4.20 19.50 -16.11
CA SER A 308 4.60 20.08 -17.41
C SER A 308 3.75 21.34 -17.75
N PRO A 309 4.22 22.22 -18.62
CA PRO A 309 3.53 23.49 -18.93
C PRO A 309 2.02 23.34 -19.13
N GLY A 310 1.24 24.25 -18.54
CA GLY A 310 -0.22 24.20 -18.53
C GLY A 310 -0.83 23.36 -17.40
N TRP A 311 -0.02 22.89 -16.44
CA TRP A 311 -0.49 22.11 -15.30
C TRP A 311 -1.55 22.85 -14.47
N GLN A 312 -1.40 24.16 -14.29
CA GLN A 312 -2.33 24.99 -13.53
C GLN A 312 -3.75 24.96 -14.14
N GLU A 313 -3.84 25.10 -15.48
CA GLU A 313 -5.14 25.02 -16.19
C GLU A 313 -5.73 23.61 -16.11
N ARG A 314 -4.89 22.57 -16.23
CA ARG A 314 -5.32 21.17 -16.15
C ARG A 314 -5.86 20.79 -14.77
N THR A 315 -5.16 21.19 -13.72
CA THR A 315 -5.47 20.76 -12.35
C THR A 315 -6.38 21.72 -11.61
N GLY A 316 -6.35 23.01 -11.97
CA GLY A 316 -6.99 24.10 -11.22
C GLY A 316 -6.18 24.57 -10.02
N MET A 317 -4.95 24.03 -9.80
CA MET A 317 -4.03 24.49 -8.75
C MET A 317 -3.22 25.70 -9.22
N ASP A 318 -2.55 26.35 -8.26
CA ASP A 318 -1.56 27.41 -8.52
C ASP A 318 -0.27 27.12 -7.71
N TYR A 319 0.78 27.89 -7.89
CA TYR A 319 2.03 27.78 -7.13
C TYR A 319 1.81 27.84 -5.62
N SER A 320 0.85 28.61 -5.15
CA SER A 320 0.49 28.73 -3.73
C SER A 320 -0.08 27.44 -3.11
N ASP A 321 -0.51 26.48 -3.92
CA ASP A 321 -1.01 25.18 -3.46
C ASP A 321 0.13 24.16 -3.29
N LEU A 322 1.37 24.54 -3.62
CA LEU A 322 2.56 23.72 -3.56
C LEU A 322 3.46 24.11 -2.40
N VAL A 323 3.88 23.16 -1.60
CA VAL A 323 4.80 23.35 -0.48
C VAL A 323 6.05 22.50 -0.69
N TRP A 324 7.23 23.14 -0.66
CA TRP A 324 8.51 22.46 -0.77
C TRP A 324 8.84 21.70 0.52
N VAL A 325 9.08 20.40 0.44
CA VAL A 325 9.19 19.53 1.63
C VAL A 325 10.40 19.90 2.49
N GLU A 326 11.54 20.21 1.89
CA GLU A 326 12.80 20.44 2.63
C GLU A 326 12.75 21.69 3.54
N THR A 327 12.01 22.72 3.14
CA THR A 327 11.98 24.00 3.88
C THR A 327 10.61 24.34 4.47
N GLY A 328 9.55 23.66 4.00
CA GLY A 328 8.16 23.99 4.34
C GLY A 328 7.66 25.28 3.68
N GLU A 329 8.39 25.85 2.71
CA GLU A 329 7.97 27.08 2.03
C GLU A 329 6.87 26.80 1.01
N THR A 330 5.88 27.68 0.97
CA THR A 330 4.91 27.75 -0.12
C THR A 330 5.60 28.27 -1.37
N LEU A 331 5.43 27.59 -2.51
CA LEU A 331 6.12 27.94 -3.73
C LEU A 331 5.54 29.20 -4.40
N THR A 332 6.41 29.87 -5.11
CA THR A 332 6.10 30.93 -6.08
C THR A 332 6.56 30.46 -7.46
N GLU A 333 6.15 31.13 -8.54
CA GLU A 333 6.66 30.83 -9.89
C GLU A 333 8.20 30.81 -9.93
N ALA A 334 8.85 31.75 -9.24
CA ALA A 334 10.31 31.85 -9.22
C ALA A 334 10.96 30.64 -8.51
N THR A 335 10.46 30.26 -7.31
CA THR A 335 11.00 29.12 -6.55
C THR A 335 10.64 27.78 -7.19
N PHE A 336 9.44 27.64 -7.77
CA PHE A 336 9.06 26.47 -8.56
C PHE A 336 10.02 26.24 -9.73
N ASN A 337 10.27 27.26 -10.56
CA ASN A 337 11.19 27.16 -11.70
C ASN A 337 12.63 26.89 -11.26
N LYS A 338 13.05 27.48 -10.13
CA LYS A 338 14.37 27.21 -9.54
C LYS A 338 14.51 25.76 -9.16
N TYR A 339 13.61 25.22 -8.33
CA TYR A 339 13.71 23.84 -7.84
C TYR A 339 13.52 22.82 -8.95
N ARG A 340 12.60 23.05 -9.89
CA ARG A 340 12.43 22.18 -11.05
C ARG A 340 13.70 22.04 -11.88
N LYS A 341 14.56 23.06 -11.89
CA LYS A 341 15.86 23.05 -12.58
C LYS A 341 16.98 22.45 -11.73
N GLU A 342 17.05 22.81 -10.45
CA GLU A 342 18.18 22.51 -9.57
C GLU A 342 18.02 21.19 -8.81
N ARG A 343 16.78 20.82 -8.49
CA ARG A 343 16.39 19.65 -7.69
C ARG A 343 15.14 18.96 -8.28
N PRO A 344 15.20 18.49 -9.54
CA PRO A 344 14.03 17.88 -10.19
C PRO A 344 13.52 16.62 -9.47
N ASP A 345 14.36 15.98 -8.69
CA ASP A 345 14.10 14.84 -7.81
C ASP A 345 13.45 15.22 -6.47
N GLY A 346 13.50 16.50 -6.08
CA GLY A 346 13.01 16.96 -4.79
C GLY A 346 11.50 16.94 -4.69
N PHE A 347 11.00 16.63 -3.49
CA PHE A 347 9.58 16.46 -3.24
C PHE A 347 8.87 17.75 -2.86
N PHE A 348 7.63 17.85 -3.29
CA PHE A 348 6.68 18.86 -2.86
C PHE A 348 5.37 18.21 -2.42
N VAL A 349 4.61 18.92 -1.60
CA VAL A 349 3.24 18.57 -1.22
C VAL A 349 2.29 19.50 -1.95
N MET A 350 1.18 18.96 -2.46
CA MET A 350 0.14 19.72 -3.13
C MET A 350 -1.22 19.48 -2.49
N GLU A 351 -2.00 20.53 -2.30
CA GLU A 351 -3.39 20.44 -1.87
C GLU A 351 -4.29 20.47 -3.12
N HIS A 352 -4.84 19.33 -3.51
CA HIS A 352 -5.54 19.17 -4.79
C HIS A 352 -6.81 18.32 -4.72
N ILE A 353 -7.04 17.61 -3.62
CA ILE A 353 -8.21 16.77 -3.44
C ILE A 353 -9.23 17.55 -2.61
N ARG A 354 -10.46 17.65 -3.09
CA ARG A 354 -11.53 18.25 -2.28
C ARG A 354 -11.97 17.26 -1.18
N GLU A 355 -12.17 17.76 0.02
CA GLU A 355 -12.57 16.94 1.17
C GLU A 355 -13.80 16.06 0.88
N LYS A 356 -14.80 16.60 0.19
CA LYS A 356 -15.99 15.83 -0.21
C LYS A 356 -15.69 14.65 -1.11
N ASP A 357 -14.71 14.77 -2.00
CA ASP A 357 -14.31 13.71 -2.94
C ASP A 357 -13.49 12.64 -2.22
N MET A 358 -12.59 13.05 -1.32
CA MET A 358 -11.89 12.14 -0.41
C MET A 358 -12.90 11.34 0.43
N LEU A 359 -13.86 12.00 1.08
CA LEU A 359 -14.86 11.33 1.90
C LEU A 359 -15.76 10.39 1.09
N ALA A 360 -16.15 10.77 -0.13
CA ALA A 360 -16.92 9.91 -1.02
C ALA A 360 -16.15 8.61 -1.33
N ALA A 361 -14.87 8.72 -1.63
CA ALA A 361 -14.03 7.55 -1.88
C ALA A 361 -13.85 6.69 -0.62
N LEU A 362 -13.49 7.27 0.52
CA LEU A 362 -13.27 6.53 1.77
C LEU A 362 -14.50 5.77 2.28
N LEU A 363 -15.70 6.19 1.89
CA LEU A 363 -16.96 5.53 2.27
C LEU A 363 -17.44 4.51 1.22
N HIS A 364 -16.75 4.40 0.11
CA HIS A 364 -17.13 3.50 -0.98
C HIS A 364 -16.68 2.06 -0.69
N PRO A 365 -17.53 1.04 -0.89
CA PRO A 365 -17.23 -0.36 -0.51
C PRO A 365 -16.04 -0.96 -1.27
N ASP A 366 -15.80 -0.55 -2.52
CA ASP A 366 -14.73 -1.05 -3.37
C ASP A 366 -13.47 -0.16 -3.31
N ILE A 367 -13.37 0.71 -2.30
CA ILE A 367 -12.18 1.52 -2.04
C ILE A 367 -11.48 1.01 -0.78
N ILE A 368 -10.19 0.69 -0.92
CA ILE A 368 -9.32 0.39 0.21
C ILE A 368 -8.57 1.64 0.66
N ILE A 369 -8.17 1.65 1.92
CA ILE A 369 -7.37 2.75 2.47
C ILE A 369 -5.90 2.35 2.45
N ALA A 370 -5.05 3.21 1.91
CA ALA A 370 -3.60 3.07 1.94
C ALA A 370 -2.94 4.41 2.29
N SER A 371 -1.63 4.42 2.53
CA SER A 371 -0.96 5.64 2.97
C SER A 371 -0.40 6.48 1.83
N ASP A 372 0.06 5.89 0.74
CA ASP A 372 0.92 6.54 -0.26
C ASP A 372 2.12 7.24 0.44
N GLY A 373 2.64 6.57 1.49
CA GLY A 373 3.67 7.12 2.38
C GLY A 373 5.04 7.11 1.73
N MET A 374 5.69 8.28 1.66
CA MET A 374 7.03 8.44 1.11
C MET A 374 8.12 8.05 2.13
N PRO A 375 9.33 7.70 1.68
CA PRO A 375 10.47 7.48 2.56
C PRO A 375 10.76 8.71 3.43
N LEU A 376 11.10 8.46 4.70
CA LEU A 376 11.58 9.48 5.62
C LEU A 376 13.11 9.54 5.56
N VAL A 377 13.62 10.67 5.11
CA VAL A 377 15.05 10.87 4.83
C VAL A 377 15.62 12.04 5.63
N ASP A 378 16.95 12.11 5.74
CA ASP A 378 17.65 13.30 6.25
C ASP A 378 17.68 14.43 5.22
N ALA A 379 18.32 15.56 5.56
CA ALA A 379 18.43 16.72 4.67
C ALA A 379 19.24 16.44 3.41
N ASP A 380 20.04 15.39 3.39
CA ASP A 380 20.87 14.97 2.25
C ASP A 380 20.18 13.87 1.42
N GLY A 381 18.96 13.45 1.81
CA GLY A 381 18.19 12.40 1.13
C GLY A 381 18.55 10.97 1.53
N ASN A 382 19.34 10.77 2.59
CA ASN A 382 19.70 9.43 3.03
C ASN A 382 18.65 8.87 4.01
N SER A 383 18.49 7.55 4.00
CA SER A 383 17.68 6.85 5.00
C SER A 383 18.20 7.07 6.40
N LEU A 384 17.29 7.30 7.36
CA LEU A 384 17.62 7.49 8.75
C LEU A 384 17.91 6.16 9.46
N PRO A 385 18.81 6.15 10.45
CA PRO A 385 19.06 4.96 11.25
C PRO A 385 17.86 4.66 12.18
N PHE A 386 17.71 3.40 12.58
CA PHE A 386 16.60 2.97 13.44
C PHE A 386 16.47 3.75 14.76
N ASP A 387 17.58 4.14 15.34
CA ASP A 387 17.64 4.87 16.63
C ASP A 387 17.44 6.38 16.49
N ALA A 388 17.27 6.90 15.27
CA ALA A 388 16.91 8.30 15.09
C ALA A 388 15.59 8.62 15.83
N PRO A 389 15.49 9.82 16.45
CA PRO A 389 14.30 10.21 17.19
C PRO A 389 13.09 10.36 16.25
N PHE A 390 11.88 10.13 16.77
CA PHE A 390 10.66 10.41 16.01
C PHE A 390 10.62 11.88 15.58
N GLY A 391 10.25 12.13 14.33
CA GLY A 391 10.21 13.47 13.74
C GLY A 391 11.56 13.99 13.22
N ALA A 392 12.62 13.18 13.22
CA ALA A 392 13.90 13.55 12.62
C ALA A 392 13.88 13.54 11.09
N GLY A 393 12.99 12.76 10.48
CA GLY A 393 12.91 12.61 9.02
C GLY A 393 12.18 13.76 8.34
N LEU A 394 12.68 14.08 7.16
CA LEU A 394 11.97 14.89 6.18
C LEU A 394 11.23 13.95 5.24
N GLY A 395 10.00 14.24 4.91
CA GLY A 395 9.19 13.40 4.06
C GLY A 395 7.72 13.44 4.44
N HIS A 396 6.97 12.55 3.88
CA HIS A 396 5.53 12.49 4.03
C HIS A 396 5.12 11.09 4.52
N PRO A 397 5.19 10.82 5.84
CA PRO A 397 4.91 9.47 6.35
C PRO A 397 3.46 9.05 6.13
N ARG A 398 2.52 10.00 6.08
CA ARG A 398 1.07 9.76 5.90
C ARG A 398 0.58 8.55 6.68
N SER A 399 0.72 8.63 7.96
CA SER A 399 0.26 7.61 8.89
C SER A 399 -0.97 8.07 9.66
#